data_83472c8fc9c502b9e1ca154e93032f63
#
_entry.id   83472c8fc9c502b9e1ca154e93032f63
#
_cell.length_a   1.000
_cell.length_b   1.000
_cell.length_c   1.000
_cell.angle_alpha   90.00
_cell.angle_beta   90.00
_cell.angle_gamma   90.00
#
_symmetry.space_group_name_H-M   'P 1'
#
loop_
_entity.id
_entity.type
_entity.pdbx_description
1 polymer ?
#
loop_
_entity_poly.entity_id
_entity_poly.type
_entity_poly.pdbx_seq_one_letter_code
_entity_poly.pdbx_strand_id
1 'polypeptide(L)'
;MPPFAHAQDAEADKAGVVVPEGDAKRGRITPFNGAVLPEGAQGVIKPPVTVDKDGNSPSGGVNVLERMGAPLPELPQEKPFSGKLDEAYGAFQRGYYLTAMDLALPRAQLGEAAAQTLVAEILSQGLGVARKPKEAAFWYGQAAKSGDPTAMFKYALILMEGREVPRDKKASEEMMKRAADLGNSSAQFNYGQLLVADMPGERGLKAALPYYEKSAEQGIADAQYALSQIYLNVDGIDENKRAKAREWLLRAAHAGYDTAQLDAAIWLIEGIGGGRNLEDGFGWMRRAAEAGNTVAQNKLAHLYVNAIGTRPDPVEAAKWYVLSRRAGLKDLALEDFYLGLDDDQQKAALGAANKYRSS
;
A
#
# COMPACT_ATOMS: atom_id res chain seq x y z
N MET A 1 -9.40 -25.62 17.86
CA MET A 1 -9.49 -24.46 16.95
C MET A 1 -10.28 -23.40 17.69
N PRO A 2 -9.71 -22.27 18.10
CA PRO A 2 -10.52 -21.14 18.55
C PRO A 2 -10.87 -20.28 17.32
N PRO A 3 -12.11 -19.76 17.29
CA PRO A 3 -12.60 -18.94 16.22
C PRO A 3 -12.03 -17.51 16.30
N PHE A 4 -12.13 -16.81 15.20
CA PHE A 4 -11.97 -15.36 15.13
C PHE A 4 -12.69 -14.66 16.28
N ALA A 5 -11.98 -14.24 17.29
CA ALA A 5 -12.41 -13.34 18.33
C ALA A 5 -11.23 -12.42 18.61
N HIS A 6 -11.30 -11.18 18.20
CA HIS A 6 -11.59 -10.01 18.99
C HIS A 6 -11.53 -8.76 18.12
N ALA A 7 -12.67 -8.39 17.61
CA ALA A 7 -13.05 -7.01 17.43
C ALA A 7 -14.56 -6.94 17.66
N GLN A 8 -14.97 -7.18 18.88
CA GLN A 8 -16.27 -6.81 19.41
C GLN A 8 -16.00 -6.09 20.71
N ASP A 9 -16.09 -4.78 20.64
CA ASP A 9 -16.69 -3.83 21.57
C ASP A 9 -16.18 -2.43 21.23
N ALA A 10 -16.73 -1.88 20.14
CA ALA A 10 -16.86 -0.44 19.94
C ALA A 10 -18.11 -0.22 19.11
N GLU A 11 -19.14 0.25 19.77
CA GLU A 11 -20.38 0.84 19.34
C GLU A 11 -20.67 0.86 17.83
N ALA A 12 -21.69 0.12 17.43
CA ALA A 12 -22.35 0.17 16.14
C ALA A 12 -22.91 1.58 15.88
N ASP A 13 -22.12 2.47 15.29
CA ASP A 13 -22.65 3.64 14.55
C ASP A 13 -21.58 4.40 13.76
N LYS A 14 -20.74 3.72 12.96
CA LYS A 14 -19.95 4.35 11.88
C LYS A 14 -19.53 3.28 10.90
N ALA A 15 -20.38 2.96 9.93
CA ALA A 15 -19.94 2.37 8.69
C ALA A 15 -19.12 3.43 7.91
N GLY A 16 -17.90 3.67 8.35
CA GLY A 16 -16.95 4.52 7.65
C GLY A 16 -16.41 3.75 6.45
N VAL A 17 -16.53 4.32 5.26
CA VAL A 17 -15.75 3.89 4.10
C VAL A 17 -14.28 4.00 4.52
N VAL A 18 -13.57 2.88 4.56
CA VAL A 18 -12.14 2.85 4.89
C VAL A 18 -11.39 3.43 3.69
N VAL A 19 -10.95 4.66 3.80
CA VAL A 19 -9.94 5.23 2.90
C VAL A 19 -8.62 4.63 3.34
N PRO A 20 -7.82 4.03 2.44
CA PRO A 20 -6.52 3.49 2.80
C PRO A 20 -5.67 4.56 3.49
N GLU A 21 -5.31 4.36 4.76
CA GLU A 21 -4.48 5.31 5.53
C GLU A 21 -3.03 5.40 5.03
N GLY A 22 -2.62 4.56 4.07
CA GLY A 22 -1.25 4.50 3.58
C GLY A 22 -0.75 5.77 2.88
N ASP A 23 -1.63 6.60 2.35
CA ASP A 23 -1.27 7.75 1.51
C ASP A 23 -1.09 9.07 2.28
N ALA A 24 -1.60 9.18 3.50
CA ALA A 24 -1.59 10.45 4.24
C ALA A 24 -0.27 10.76 4.95
N LYS A 25 0.61 9.78 5.19
CA LYS A 25 1.82 9.97 6.02
C LYS A 25 3.15 10.07 5.26
N ARG A 26 3.21 9.85 3.94
CA ARG A 26 4.49 9.82 3.21
C ARG A 26 4.62 10.79 2.04
N GLY A 27 3.71 11.72 1.82
CA GLY A 27 3.84 12.69 0.71
C GLY A 27 4.00 12.04 -0.68
N ARG A 28 3.67 10.75 -0.83
CA ARG A 28 3.56 10.11 -2.13
C ARG A 28 2.22 10.52 -2.73
N ILE A 29 2.28 11.40 -3.71
CA ILE A 29 1.18 11.66 -4.61
C ILE A 29 0.82 10.31 -5.24
N THR A 30 -0.36 9.78 -4.94
CA THR A 30 -0.90 8.65 -5.69
C THR A 30 -1.00 9.05 -7.14
N PRO A 31 -0.46 8.26 -8.09
CA PRO A 31 -0.62 8.59 -9.49
C PRO A 31 -2.11 8.71 -9.81
N PHE A 32 -2.48 9.78 -10.48
CA PHE A 32 -3.82 9.96 -11.01
C PHE A 32 -4.15 8.78 -11.94
N ASN A 33 -5.03 7.88 -11.48
CA ASN A 33 -5.42 6.66 -12.19
C ASN A 33 -6.44 6.93 -13.30
N GLY A 34 -6.27 8.00 -14.07
CA GLY A 34 -7.14 8.34 -15.20
C GLY A 34 -6.46 8.21 -16.58
N ALA A 35 -5.14 8.02 -16.60
CA ALA A 35 -4.42 7.73 -17.83
C ALA A 35 -3.50 6.53 -17.58
N VAL A 36 -3.74 5.44 -18.27
CA VAL A 36 -2.75 4.37 -18.41
C VAL A 36 -1.57 4.99 -19.16
N LEU A 37 -0.55 5.40 -18.42
CA LEU A 37 0.73 5.72 -19.05
C LEU A 37 1.26 4.42 -19.64
N PRO A 38 1.62 4.39 -20.93
CA PRO A 38 2.35 3.26 -21.46
C PRO A 38 3.65 3.10 -20.66
N GLU A 39 3.94 1.88 -20.21
CA GLU A 39 5.23 1.54 -19.61
C GLU A 39 6.34 2.06 -20.52
N GLY A 40 7.12 3.05 -20.06
CA GLY A 40 8.20 3.66 -20.85
C GLY A 40 8.28 5.19 -20.79
N ALA A 41 7.26 5.92 -20.29
CA ALA A 41 7.27 7.39 -20.24
C ALA A 41 8.06 7.97 -19.04
N GLN A 42 8.97 7.24 -18.44
CA GLN A 42 9.99 7.80 -17.56
C GLN A 42 11.16 8.26 -18.44
N GLY A 43 11.09 9.47 -18.93
CA GLY A 43 12.26 10.17 -19.44
C GLY A 43 13.25 10.33 -18.30
N VAL A 44 14.16 9.38 -18.15
CA VAL A 44 15.33 9.51 -17.29
C VAL A 44 16.17 10.62 -17.91
N ILE A 45 16.06 11.83 -17.35
CA ILE A 45 17.08 12.85 -17.56
C ILE A 45 18.35 12.27 -16.91
N LYS A 46 19.17 11.61 -17.70
CA LYS A 46 20.51 11.23 -17.26
C LYS A 46 21.26 12.53 -16.99
N PRO A 47 21.74 12.77 -15.76
CA PRO A 47 22.70 13.84 -15.55
C PRO A 47 23.89 13.55 -16.48
N PRO A 48 24.58 14.59 -17.04
CA PRO A 48 25.72 14.38 -17.89
C PRO A 48 26.76 13.58 -17.13
N VAL A 49 27.08 12.38 -17.62
CA VAL A 49 28.14 11.55 -17.06
C VAL A 49 29.46 12.24 -17.48
N THR A 50 30.11 12.89 -16.53
CA THR A 50 31.48 13.34 -16.72
C THR A 50 32.38 12.12 -16.61
N VAL A 51 32.81 11.60 -17.74
CA VAL A 51 33.91 10.61 -17.81
C VAL A 51 35.25 11.34 -17.86
N ASP A 52 36.24 10.82 -17.16
CA ASP A 52 37.61 11.29 -17.25
C ASP A 52 38.21 10.94 -18.63
N LYS A 53 39.40 11.48 -18.89
CA LYS A 53 40.09 11.28 -20.20
C LYS A 53 40.44 9.83 -20.52
N ASP A 54 40.29 8.92 -19.52
CA ASP A 54 40.61 7.51 -19.61
C ASP A 54 39.33 6.62 -19.60
N GLY A 55 38.13 7.24 -19.68
CA GLY A 55 36.86 6.53 -19.83
C GLY A 55 36.27 5.98 -18.51
N ASN A 56 36.82 6.36 -17.34
CA ASN A 56 36.34 5.92 -16.05
C ASN A 56 35.41 6.94 -15.39
N SER A 57 34.30 6.48 -14.83
CA SER A 57 33.37 7.28 -14.02
C SER A 57 33.93 7.46 -12.60
N PRO A 58 34.04 8.70 -12.07
CA PRO A 58 34.59 8.95 -10.75
C PRO A 58 33.68 8.59 -9.58
N SER A 59 32.50 8.02 -9.81
CA SER A 59 31.62 7.59 -8.74
C SER A 59 31.89 6.12 -8.38
N GLY A 60 32.58 5.87 -7.29
CA GLY A 60 32.83 4.54 -6.74
C GLY A 60 31.57 3.81 -6.22
N GLY A 61 30.47 3.92 -6.92
CA GLY A 61 29.28 3.11 -6.74
C GLY A 61 29.53 1.71 -7.27
N VAL A 62 29.60 0.73 -6.40
CA VAL A 62 29.72 -0.67 -6.78
C VAL A 62 28.46 -1.06 -7.53
N ASN A 63 28.61 -1.32 -8.83
CA ASN A 63 27.52 -1.90 -9.64
C ASN A 63 27.32 -3.36 -9.19
N VAL A 64 26.30 -3.55 -8.35
CA VAL A 64 25.99 -4.87 -7.76
C VAL A 64 25.70 -5.91 -8.86
N LEU A 65 25.11 -5.49 -9.99
CA LEU A 65 24.77 -6.39 -11.10
C LEU A 65 26.01 -6.84 -11.88
N GLU A 66 27.04 -5.99 -12.04
CA GLU A 66 28.34 -6.41 -12.62
C GLU A 66 29.06 -7.44 -11.73
N ARG A 67 28.96 -7.32 -10.40
CA ARG A 67 29.52 -8.29 -9.46
C ARG A 67 28.81 -9.64 -9.48
N MET A 68 27.54 -9.69 -9.88
CA MET A 68 26.78 -10.93 -9.98
C MET A 68 26.99 -11.66 -11.32
N GLY A 69 27.72 -11.07 -12.27
CA GLY A 69 28.03 -11.71 -13.56
C GLY A 69 26.81 -11.99 -14.45
N ALA A 70 25.64 -11.44 -14.12
CA ALA A 70 24.45 -11.59 -14.93
C ALA A 70 24.42 -10.48 -16.00
N PRO A 71 24.21 -10.82 -17.29
CA PRO A 71 23.98 -9.81 -18.30
C PRO A 71 22.74 -9.00 -17.94
N LEU A 72 22.82 -7.67 -18.06
CA LEU A 72 21.65 -6.82 -17.89
C LEU A 72 20.59 -7.25 -18.91
N PRO A 73 19.32 -7.37 -18.50
CA PRO A 73 18.24 -7.63 -19.44
C PRO A 73 18.21 -6.54 -20.50
N GLU A 74 18.02 -6.93 -21.77
CA GLU A 74 17.84 -5.96 -22.84
C GLU A 74 16.70 -4.99 -22.48
N LEU A 75 16.98 -3.70 -22.60
CA LEU A 75 15.94 -2.70 -22.39
C LEU A 75 14.84 -2.91 -23.44
N PRO A 76 13.56 -2.94 -23.04
CA PRO A 76 12.47 -3.04 -24.00
C PRO A 76 12.60 -1.91 -25.03
N GLN A 77 12.38 -2.24 -26.30
CA GLN A 77 12.39 -1.22 -27.36
C GLN A 77 11.32 -0.17 -27.06
N GLU A 78 11.72 1.10 -26.98
CA GLU A 78 10.80 2.21 -26.81
C GLU A 78 9.83 2.24 -28.00
N LYS A 79 8.55 1.96 -27.72
CA LYS A 79 7.50 2.15 -28.72
C LYS A 79 7.18 3.64 -28.80
N PRO A 80 7.13 4.25 -29.99
CA PRO A 80 6.75 5.64 -30.11
C PRO A 80 5.35 5.87 -29.51
N PHE A 81 5.22 6.90 -28.69
CA PHE A 81 3.94 7.28 -28.11
C PHE A 81 2.96 7.70 -29.22
N SER A 82 1.86 6.96 -29.35
CA SER A 82 0.85 7.20 -30.39
C SER A 82 -0.38 7.98 -29.88
N GLY A 83 -0.40 8.36 -28.60
CA GLY A 83 -1.50 9.07 -27.95
C GLY A 83 -1.38 10.60 -28.07
N LYS A 84 -2.50 11.31 -27.82
CA LYS A 84 -2.49 12.76 -27.62
C LYS A 84 -1.81 13.08 -26.29
N LEU A 85 -0.77 13.94 -26.33
CA LEU A 85 -0.14 14.45 -25.12
C LEU A 85 -1.14 15.33 -24.36
N ASP A 86 -1.41 15.01 -23.11
CA ASP A 86 -2.13 15.91 -22.21
C ASP A 86 -1.13 16.80 -21.47
N GLU A 87 -0.94 18.02 -21.99
CA GLU A 87 0.00 18.98 -21.43
C GLU A 87 -0.34 19.40 -19.99
N ALA A 88 -1.64 19.50 -19.66
CA ALA A 88 -2.09 19.82 -18.33
C ALA A 88 -1.72 18.72 -17.32
N TYR A 89 -1.98 17.46 -17.70
CA TYR A 89 -1.60 16.31 -16.89
C TYR A 89 -0.07 16.17 -16.80
N GLY A 90 0.64 16.39 -17.90
CA GLY A 90 2.10 16.39 -17.92
C GLY A 90 2.72 17.47 -17.02
N ALA A 91 2.13 18.66 -16.96
CA ALA A 91 2.53 19.72 -16.03
C ALA A 91 2.26 19.32 -14.57
N PHE A 92 1.10 18.71 -14.30
CA PHE A 92 0.73 18.19 -12.97
C PHE A 92 1.75 17.15 -12.48
N GLN A 93 2.09 16.16 -13.29
CA GLN A 93 3.06 15.11 -12.95
C GLN A 93 4.47 15.65 -12.62
N ARG A 94 4.85 16.75 -13.22
CA ARG A 94 6.13 17.44 -12.95
C ARG A 94 6.08 18.41 -11.77
N GLY A 95 4.92 18.55 -11.09
CA GLY A 95 4.73 19.47 -9.97
C GLY A 95 4.47 20.92 -10.37
N TYR A 96 4.26 21.20 -11.67
CA TYR A 96 3.91 22.55 -12.17
C TYR A 96 2.40 22.78 -12.05
N TYR A 97 1.90 22.82 -10.81
CA TYR A 97 0.47 22.82 -10.52
C TYR A 97 -0.28 24.06 -11.02
N LEU A 98 0.34 25.24 -10.99
CA LEU A 98 -0.26 26.45 -11.55
C LEU A 98 -0.42 26.33 -13.07
N THR A 99 0.61 25.89 -13.76
CA THR A 99 0.56 25.63 -15.21
C THR A 99 -0.47 24.55 -15.53
N ALA A 100 -0.54 23.48 -14.72
CA ALA A 100 -1.55 22.44 -14.89
C ALA A 100 -2.97 23.00 -14.73
N MET A 101 -3.20 23.87 -13.76
CA MET A 101 -4.47 24.54 -13.54
C MET A 101 -4.84 25.45 -14.72
N ASP A 102 -3.92 26.29 -15.18
CA ASP A 102 -4.14 27.20 -16.30
C ASP A 102 -4.49 26.47 -17.60
N LEU A 103 -3.86 25.32 -17.85
CA LEU A 103 -4.14 24.49 -19.02
C LEU A 103 -5.44 23.67 -18.88
N ALA A 104 -5.75 23.20 -17.66
CA ALA A 104 -6.91 22.34 -17.44
C ALA A 104 -8.22 23.14 -17.32
N LEU A 105 -8.20 24.30 -16.68
CA LEU A 105 -9.42 25.05 -16.36
C LEU A 105 -10.29 25.43 -17.58
N PRO A 106 -9.76 25.94 -18.69
CA PRO A 106 -10.54 26.21 -19.89
C PRO A 106 -11.19 24.94 -20.47
N ARG A 107 -10.48 23.82 -20.48
CA ARG A 107 -10.98 22.52 -20.93
C ARG A 107 -12.08 21.96 -20.01
N ALA A 108 -11.88 22.12 -18.69
CA ALA A 108 -12.87 21.73 -17.68
C ALA A 108 -14.19 22.53 -17.83
N GLN A 109 -14.09 23.83 -18.12
CA GLN A 109 -15.25 24.69 -18.40
C GLN A 109 -16.01 24.27 -19.67
N LEU A 110 -15.31 23.69 -20.66
CA LEU A 110 -15.91 23.12 -21.86
C LEU A 110 -16.48 21.71 -21.65
N GLY A 111 -16.41 21.16 -20.44
CA GLY A 111 -17.03 19.90 -20.07
C GLY A 111 -16.11 18.68 -20.23
N GLU A 112 -14.83 18.85 -20.47
CA GLU A 112 -13.90 17.73 -20.56
C GLU A 112 -13.68 17.05 -19.20
N ALA A 113 -14.13 15.80 -19.04
CA ALA A 113 -14.16 15.11 -17.78
C ALA A 113 -12.76 14.95 -17.12
N ALA A 114 -11.73 14.59 -17.91
CA ALA A 114 -10.36 14.46 -17.39
C ALA A 114 -9.81 15.79 -16.86
N ALA A 115 -10.06 16.88 -17.56
CA ALA A 115 -9.66 18.23 -17.12
C ALA A 115 -10.42 18.67 -15.86
N GLN A 116 -11.74 18.36 -15.78
CA GLN A 116 -12.54 18.62 -14.57
C GLN A 116 -12.01 17.86 -13.36
N THR A 117 -11.62 16.58 -13.55
CA THR A 117 -11.02 15.76 -12.49
C THR A 117 -9.68 16.34 -12.07
N LEU A 118 -8.83 16.78 -12.99
CA LEU A 118 -7.55 17.40 -12.67
C LEU A 118 -7.69 18.71 -11.89
N VAL A 119 -8.60 19.59 -12.30
CA VAL A 119 -8.93 20.82 -11.57
C VAL A 119 -9.42 20.50 -10.16
N ALA A 120 -10.32 19.50 -10.03
CA ALA A 120 -10.80 19.06 -8.74
C ALA A 120 -9.68 18.55 -7.82
N GLU A 121 -8.75 17.77 -8.36
CA GLU A 121 -7.61 17.24 -7.59
C GLU A 121 -6.68 18.36 -7.09
N ILE A 122 -6.33 19.33 -7.94
CA ILE A 122 -5.52 20.50 -7.57
C ILE A 122 -6.19 21.30 -6.46
N LEU A 123 -7.50 21.56 -6.58
CA LEU A 123 -8.27 22.32 -5.59
C LEU A 123 -8.47 21.56 -4.28
N SER A 124 -8.68 20.24 -4.34
CA SER A 124 -8.91 19.42 -3.16
C SER A 124 -7.68 19.29 -2.27
N GLN A 125 -6.50 19.20 -2.88
CA GLN A 125 -5.23 19.07 -2.19
C GLN A 125 -4.58 20.44 -1.89
N GLY A 126 -4.97 21.49 -2.60
CA GLY A 126 -4.35 22.81 -2.47
C GLY A 126 -2.97 22.89 -3.11
N LEU A 127 -2.78 22.22 -4.26
CA LEU A 127 -1.50 22.16 -4.95
C LEU A 127 -1.24 23.45 -5.72
N GLY A 128 -0.28 24.24 -5.26
CA GLY A 128 0.03 25.55 -5.85
C GLY A 128 -1.03 26.63 -5.66
N VAL A 129 -2.21 26.29 -5.17
CA VAL A 129 -3.36 27.19 -4.88
C VAL A 129 -3.90 26.90 -3.49
N ALA A 130 -4.71 27.82 -2.94
CA ALA A 130 -5.40 27.57 -1.69
C ALA A 130 -6.35 26.35 -1.83
N ARG A 131 -6.40 25.50 -0.81
CA ARG A 131 -7.32 24.36 -0.75
C ARG A 131 -8.77 24.86 -0.76
N LYS A 132 -9.57 24.35 -1.69
CA LYS A 132 -10.97 24.75 -1.90
C LYS A 132 -11.88 23.52 -2.04
N PRO A 133 -12.20 22.85 -0.94
CA PRO A 133 -12.89 21.55 -0.99
C PRO A 133 -14.28 21.61 -1.60
N LYS A 134 -15.04 22.71 -1.41
CA LYS A 134 -16.36 22.88 -2.03
C LYS A 134 -16.29 23.04 -3.55
N GLU A 135 -15.31 23.80 -4.06
CA GLU A 135 -15.10 23.93 -5.50
C GLU A 135 -14.61 22.60 -6.10
N ALA A 136 -13.73 21.89 -5.39
CA ALA A 136 -13.29 20.54 -5.78
C ALA A 136 -14.48 19.57 -5.87
N ALA A 137 -15.38 19.56 -4.88
CA ALA A 137 -16.59 18.74 -4.90
C ALA A 137 -17.49 19.05 -6.11
N PHE A 138 -17.62 20.33 -6.47
CA PHE A 138 -18.35 20.74 -7.68
C PHE A 138 -17.72 20.12 -8.94
N TRP A 139 -16.41 20.27 -9.13
CA TRP A 139 -15.71 19.75 -10.31
C TRP A 139 -15.71 18.23 -10.37
N TYR A 140 -15.50 17.53 -9.24
CA TYR A 140 -15.65 16.06 -9.18
C TYR A 140 -17.07 15.64 -9.56
N GLY A 141 -18.10 16.38 -9.08
CA GLY A 141 -19.49 16.11 -9.43
C GLY A 141 -19.78 16.27 -10.92
N GLN A 142 -19.18 17.27 -11.59
CA GLN A 142 -19.32 17.46 -13.04
C GLN A 142 -18.61 16.32 -13.81
N ALA A 143 -17.36 16.04 -13.47
CA ALA A 143 -16.60 14.96 -14.10
C ALA A 143 -17.26 13.57 -13.91
N ALA A 144 -17.83 13.32 -12.72
CA ALA A 144 -18.57 12.09 -12.44
C ALA A 144 -19.82 11.94 -13.32
N LYS A 145 -20.57 13.04 -13.55
CA LYS A 145 -21.70 13.04 -14.50
C LYS A 145 -21.26 12.77 -15.93
N SER A 146 -20.09 13.26 -16.31
CA SER A 146 -19.47 13.05 -17.62
C SER A 146 -18.82 11.67 -17.77
N GLY A 147 -18.89 10.81 -16.75
CA GLY A 147 -18.48 9.40 -16.85
C GLY A 147 -17.05 9.10 -16.42
N ASP A 148 -16.29 10.05 -15.83
CA ASP A 148 -14.94 9.79 -15.33
C ASP A 148 -14.97 8.89 -14.09
N PRO A 149 -14.36 7.68 -14.12
CA PRO A 149 -14.45 6.75 -13.00
C PRO A 149 -13.67 7.20 -11.77
N THR A 150 -12.61 7.99 -11.93
CA THR A 150 -11.85 8.55 -10.81
C THR A 150 -12.65 9.62 -10.10
N ALA A 151 -13.29 10.51 -10.87
CA ALA A 151 -14.18 11.51 -10.29
C ALA A 151 -15.41 10.88 -9.62
N MET A 152 -15.99 9.82 -10.22
CA MET A 152 -17.09 9.08 -9.59
C MET A 152 -16.67 8.52 -8.23
N PHE A 153 -15.50 7.90 -8.14
CA PHE A 153 -14.96 7.40 -6.87
C PHE A 153 -14.78 8.52 -5.84
N LYS A 154 -14.08 9.59 -6.22
CA LYS A 154 -13.84 10.74 -5.33
C LYS A 154 -15.14 11.41 -4.88
N TYR A 155 -16.09 11.61 -5.78
CA TYR A 155 -17.39 12.21 -5.48
C TYR A 155 -18.26 11.30 -4.60
N ALA A 156 -18.18 9.98 -4.78
CA ALA A 156 -18.83 9.01 -3.91
C ALA A 156 -18.35 9.16 -2.45
N LEU A 157 -17.05 9.32 -2.22
CA LEU A 157 -16.49 9.58 -0.89
C LEU A 157 -17.02 10.90 -0.30
N ILE A 158 -17.07 11.98 -1.10
CA ILE A 158 -17.58 13.29 -0.68
C ILE A 158 -19.06 13.20 -0.28
N LEU A 159 -19.88 12.49 -1.05
CA LEU A 159 -21.29 12.24 -0.73
C LEU A 159 -21.46 11.41 0.55
N MET A 160 -20.57 10.45 0.80
CA MET A 160 -20.61 9.64 2.01
C MET A 160 -20.26 10.46 3.26
N GLU A 161 -19.24 11.32 3.17
CA GLU A 161 -18.81 12.18 4.27
C GLU A 161 -19.83 13.29 4.58
N GLY A 162 -20.40 13.91 3.57
CA GLY A 162 -21.43 14.94 3.72
C GLY A 162 -20.92 16.29 4.25
N ARG A 163 -19.62 16.59 4.07
CA ARG A 163 -19.01 17.85 4.56
C ARG A 163 -19.13 18.99 3.58
N GLU A 164 -18.82 18.74 2.32
CA GLU A 164 -18.80 19.73 1.24
C GLU A 164 -20.14 19.84 0.51
N VAL A 165 -20.87 18.71 0.48
CA VAL A 165 -22.21 18.57 -0.07
C VAL A 165 -23.10 17.82 0.94
N PRO A 166 -24.44 17.91 0.86
CA PRO A 166 -25.30 17.10 1.70
C PRO A 166 -25.01 15.62 1.55
N ARG A 167 -24.96 14.89 2.67
CA ARG A 167 -24.74 13.46 2.68
C ARG A 167 -25.83 12.73 1.91
N ASP A 168 -25.42 11.90 0.96
CA ASP A 168 -26.33 11.03 0.23
C ASP A 168 -25.68 9.64 0.09
N LYS A 169 -26.01 8.75 1.03
CA LYS A 169 -25.47 7.38 1.07
C LYS A 169 -25.84 6.60 -0.20
N LYS A 170 -27.09 6.72 -0.66
CA LYS A 170 -27.57 5.97 -1.83
C LYS A 170 -26.86 6.39 -3.11
N ALA A 171 -26.76 7.69 -3.35
CA ALA A 171 -26.02 8.20 -4.51
C ALA A 171 -24.53 7.86 -4.44
N SER A 172 -23.93 7.87 -3.23
CA SER A 172 -22.54 7.46 -3.00
C SER A 172 -22.31 5.99 -3.40
N GLU A 173 -23.14 5.08 -2.91
CA GLU A 173 -23.03 3.63 -3.21
C GLU A 173 -23.22 3.36 -4.71
N GLU A 174 -24.18 4.02 -5.36
CA GLU A 174 -24.41 3.90 -6.80
C GLU A 174 -23.19 4.40 -7.60
N MET A 175 -22.63 5.56 -7.23
CA MET A 175 -21.43 6.08 -7.89
C MET A 175 -20.20 5.22 -7.63
N MET A 176 -20.02 4.70 -6.41
CA MET A 176 -18.95 3.78 -6.07
C MET A 176 -19.02 2.52 -6.94
N LYS A 177 -20.21 1.92 -7.06
CA LYS A 177 -20.44 0.77 -7.92
C LYS A 177 -20.11 1.08 -9.37
N ARG A 178 -20.62 2.20 -9.92
CA ARG A 178 -20.34 2.59 -11.31
C ARG A 178 -18.85 2.81 -11.57
N ALA A 179 -18.14 3.48 -10.64
CA ALA A 179 -16.70 3.64 -10.74
C ALA A 179 -15.95 2.29 -10.74
N ALA A 180 -16.38 1.36 -9.89
CA ALA A 180 -15.83 0.00 -9.82
C ALA A 180 -16.06 -0.79 -11.11
N ASP A 181 -17.27 -0.72 -11.66
CA ASP A 181 -17.65 -1.40 -12.92
C ASP A 181 -16.88 -0.81 -14.12
N LEU A 182 -16.55 0.48 -14.08
CA LEU A 182 -15.71 1.16 -15.08
C LEU A 182 -14.20 0.94 -14.87
N GLY A 183 -13.80 0.15 -13.88
CA GLY A 183 -12.44 -0.31 -13.72
C GLY A 183 -11.57 0.53 -12.76
N ASN A 184 -12.12 1.51 -12.03
CA ASN A 184 -11.35 2.22 -11.02
C ASN A 184 -10.96 1.27 -9.89
N SER A 185 -9.66 1.06 -9.68
CA SER A 185 -9.13 0.07 -8.73
C SER A 185 -9.50 0.36 -7.27
N SER A 186 -9.44 1.64 -6.87
CA SER A 186 -9.84 2.05 -5.52
C SER A 186 -11.34 1.88 -5.29
N ALA A 187 -12.16 2.21 -6.31
CA ALA A 187 -13.60 1.99 -6.23
C ALA A 187 -13.96 0.50 -6.18
N GLN A 188 -13.23 -0.36 -6.88
CA GLN A 188 -13.41 -1.82 -6.81
C GLN A 188 -13.17 -2.33 -5.40
N PHE A 189 -12.07 -1.93 -4.77
CA PHE A 189 -11.80 -2.31 -3.38
C PHE A 189 -12.91 -1.80 -2.44
N ASN A 190 -13.22 -0.50 -2.49
CA ASN A 190 -14.21 0.11 -1.61
C ASN A 190 -15.63 -0.46 -1.82
N TYR A 191 -16.02 -0.74 -3.07
CA TYR A 191 -17.29 -1.37 -3.34
C TYR A 191 -17.34 -2.81 -2.80
N GLY A 192 -16.24 -3.55 -2.90
CA GLY A 192 -16.08 -4.84 -2.22
C GLY A 192 -16.31 -4.74 -0.71
N GLN A 193 -15.77 -3.72 -0.05
CA GLN A 193 -15.99 -3.45 1.37
C GLN A 193 -17.49 -3.17 1.68
N LEU A 194 -18.16 -2.39 0.83
CA LEU A 194 -19.60 -2.13 0.99
C LEU A 194 -20.40 -3.43 0.89
N LEU A 195 -20.09 -4.31 -0.06
CA LEU A 195 -20.76 -5.60 -0.18
C LEU A 195 -20.58 -6.50 1.05
N VAL A 196 -19.40 -6.50 1.65
CA VAL A 196 -19.13 -7.25 2.89
C VAL A 196 -19.88 -6.63 4.07
N ALA A 197 -19.96 -5.30 4.16
CA ALA A 197 -20.70 -4.61 5.20
C ALA A 197 -22.22 -4.84 5.11
N ASP A 198 -22.77 -4.80 3.90
CA ASP A 198 -24.21 -4.99 3.67
C ASP A 198 -24.64 -6.45 3.83
N MET A 199 -23.75 -7.39 3.56
CA MET A 199 -24.00 -8.83 3.64
C MET A 199 -22.91 -9.50 4.50
N PRO A 200 -22.95 -9.38 5.84
CA PRO A 200 -21.93 -9.97 6.69
C PRO A 200 -21.73 -11.46 6.48
N GLY A 201 -20.48 -11.92 6.56
CA GLY A 201 -20.10 -13.32 6.44
C GLY A 201 -19.77 -13.75 5.01
N GLU A 202 -19.79 -15.04 4.77
CA GLU A 202 -19.32 -15.68 3.53
C GLU A 202 -20.02 -15.17 2.27
N ARG A 203 -21.32 -14.85 2.39
CA ARG A 203 -22.10 -14.35 1.24
C ARG A 203 -21.56 -13.02 0.72
N GLY A 204 -21.25 -12.09 1.61
CA GLY A 204 -20.69 -10.80 1.23
C GLY A 204 -19.27 -10.94 0.68
N LEU A 205 -18.45 -11.80 1.29
CA LEU A 205 -17.11 -12.10 0.79
C LEU A 205 -17.13 -12.69 -0.62
N LYS A 206 -18.05 -13.61 -0.90
CA LYS A 206 -18.23 -14.16 -2.25
C LYS A 206 -18.72 -13.12 -3.27
N ALA A 207 -19.62 -12.21 -2.86
CA ALA A 207 -20.06 -11.12 -3.72
C ALA A 207 -18.97 -10.08 -3.98
N ALA A 208 -18.12 -9.80 -3.00
CA ALA A 208 -17.01 -8.85 -3.10
C ALA A 208 -15.82 -9.42 -3.90
N LEU A 209 -15.67 -10.75 -3.93
CA LEU A 209 -14.50 -11.42 -4.50
C LEU A 209 -14.13 -10.94 -5.93
N PRO A 210 -15.04 -10.82 -6.90
CA PRO A 210 -14.70 -10.36 -8.24
C PRO A 210 -14.14 -8.92 -8.28
N TYR A 211 -14.56 -8.08 -7.33
CA TYR A 211 -14.07 -6.70 -7.21
C TYR A 211 -12.70 -6.66 -6.54
N TYR A 212 -12.47 -7.47 -5.50
CA TYR A 212 -11.15 -7.60 -4.89
C TYR A 212 -10.11 -8.18 -5.85
N GLU A 213 -10.49 -9.19 -6.67
CA GLU A 213 -9.61 -9.75 -7.70
C GLU A 213 -9.14 -8.67 -8.68
N LYS A 214 -10.08 -7.92 -9.26
CA LYS A 214 -9.76 -6.84 -10.21
C LYS A 214 -8.92 -5.73 -9.58
N SER A 215 -9.22 -5.35 -8.34
CA SER A 215 -8.47 -4.33 -7.60
C SER A 215 -7.05 -4.80 -7.27
N ALA A 216 -6.90 -6.04 -6.81
CA ALA A 216 -5.61 -6.65 -6.48
C ALA A 216 -4.69 -6.80 -7.71
N GLU A 217 -5.26 -7.18 -8.87
CA GLU A 217 -4.55 -7.23 -10.15
C GLU A 217 -4.00 -5.87 -10.58
N GLN A 218 -4.71 -4.80 -10.24
CA GLN A 218 -4.27 -3.41 -10.47
C GLN A 218 -3.31 -2.87 -9.40
N GLY A 219 -2.89 -3.70 -8.44
CA GLY A 219 -1.84 -3.37 -7.49
C GLY A 219 -2.30 -2.70 -6.19
N ILE A 220 -3.59 -2.67 -5.88
CA ILE A 220 -4.08 -2.17 -4.58
C ILE A 220 -3.70 -3.15 -3.49
N ALA A 221 -2.79 -2.74 -2.59
CA ALA A 221 -2.22 -3.60 -1.55
C ALA A 221 -3.27 -4.14 -0.57
N ASP A 222 -4.23 -3.31 -0.19
CA ASP A 222 -5.36 -3.71 0.66
C ASP A 222 -6.19 -4.82 0.01
N ALA A 223 -6.46 -4.71 -1.30
CA ALA A 223 -7.18 -5.72 -2.06
C ALA A 223 -6.36 -7.02 -2.19
N GLN A 224 -5.05 -6.92 -2.41
CA GLN A 224 -4.14 -8.07 -2.45
C GLN A 224 -4.13 -8.81 -1.11
N TYR A 225 -4.08 -8.07 0.00
CA TYR A 225 -4.17 -8.65 1.34
C TYR A 225 -5.54 -9.31 1.57
N ALA A 226 -6.65 -8.58 1.31
CA ALA A 226 -8.00 -9.13 1.45
C ALA A 226 -8.18 -10.41 0.62
N LEU A 227 -7.67 -10.41 -0.62
CA LEU A 227 -7.73 -11.56 -1.52
C LEU A 227 -6.96 -12.75 -0.97
N SER A 228 -5.77 -12.53 -0.39
CA SER A 228 -4.98 -13.59 0.25
C SER A 228 -5.76 -14.27 1.38
N GLN A 229 -6.44 -13.49 2.22
CA GLN A 229 -7.23 -13.99 3.34
C GLN A 229 -8.48 -14.74 2.86
N ILE A 230 -9.19 -14.21 1.84
CA ILE A 230 -10.35 -14.85 1.25
C ILE A 230 -9.97 -16.19 0.62
N TYR A 231 -8.90 -16.21 -0.16
CA TYR A 231 -8.44 -17.44 -0.84
C TYR A 231 -8.04 -18.54 0.15
N LEU A 232 -7.46 -18.17 1.28
CA LEU A 232 -7.06 -19.15 2.30
C LEU A 232 -8.24 -19.67 3.11
N ASN A 233 -9.14 -18.77 3.55
CA ASN A 233 -10.05 -19.05 4.67
C ASN A 233 -11.51 -19.23 4.27
N VAL A 234 -11.94 -18.82 3.06
CA VAL A 234 -13.35 -18.93 2.65
C VAL A 234 -13.61 -20.29 2.01
N ASP A 235 -14.71 -20.94 2.40
CA ASP A 235 -15.10 -22.22 1.83
C ASP A 235 -15.59 -22.07 0.38
N GLY A 236 -15.35 -23.13 -0.42
CA GLY A 236 -15.77 -23.18 -1.82
C GLY A 236 -14.93 -22.32 -2.76
N ILE A 237 -13.79 -21.83 -2.33
CA ILE A 237 -12.78 -21.22 -3.22
C ILE A 237 -12.08 -22.34 -4.00
N ASP A 238 -11.96 -22.14 -5.32
CA ASP A 238 -11.22 -23.03 -6.21
C ASP A 238 -9.80 -23.28 -5.72
N GLU A 239 -9.33 -24.54 -5.83
CA GLU A 239 -8.02 -24.93 -5.29
C GLU A 239 -6.84 -24.20 -5.96
N ASN A 240 -6.95 -23.87 -7.24
CA ASN A 240 -5.92 -23.11 -7.94
C ASN A 240 -5.86 -21.65 -7.42
N LYS A 241 -6.99 -21.09 -7.00
CA LYS A 241 -7.05 -19.78 -6.36
C LYS A 241 -6.47 -19.87 -4.94
N ARG A 242 -6.87 -20.89 -4.18
CA ARG A 242 -6.35 -21.15 -2.83
C ARG A 242 -4.82 -21.28 -2.82
N ALA A 243 -4.26 -21.99 -3.78
CA ALA A 243 -2.81 -22.13 -3.92
C ALA A 243 -2.06 -20.79 -4.15
N LYS A 244 -2.75 -19.77 -4.65
CA LYS A 244 -2.19 -18.42 -4.86
C LYS A 244 -2.33 -17.48 -3.64
N ALA A 245 -2.94 -17.93 -2.55
CA ALA A 245 -3.17 -17.08 -1.38
C ALA A 245 -1.88 -16.43 -0.86
N ARG A 246 -0.79 -17.22 -0.71
CA ARG A 246 0.50 -16.71 -0.26
C ARG A 246 1.14 -15.75 -1.27
N GLU A 247 0.99 -15.99 -2.56
CA GLU A 247 1.51 -15.08 -3.58
C GLU A 247 0.88 -13.69 -3.45
N TRP A 248 -0.45 -13.61 -3.27
CA TRP A 248 -1.15 -12.34 -3.05
C TRP A 248 -0.72 -11.66 -1.74
N LEU A 249 -0.54 -12.44 -0.66
CA LEU A 249 -0.01 -11.90 0.60
C LEU A 249 1.38 -11.28 0.41
N LEU A 250 2.27 -11.96 -0.28
CA LEU A 250 3.62 -11.45 -0.54
C LEU A 250 3.61 -10.20 -1.43
N ARG A 251 2.71 -10.11 -2.41
CA ARG A 251 2.53 -8.89 -3.21
C ARG A 251 2.11 -7.70 -2.34
N ALA A 252 1.13 -7.89 -1.44
CA ALA A 252 0.73 -6.85 -0.49
C ALA A 252 1.87 -6.45 0.45
N ALA A 253 2.64 -7.41 0.96
CA ALA A 253 3.81 -7.15 1.80
C ALA A 253 4.90 -6.36 1.07
N HIS A 254 5.18 -6.70 -0.19
CA HIS A 254 6.12 -5.95 -1.06
C HIS A 254 5.63 -4.54 -1.36
N ALA A 255 4.32 -4.34 -1.49
CA ALA A 255 3.71 -3.01 -1.65
C ALA A 255 3.76 -2.16 -0.37
N GLY A 256 4.26 -2.71 0.73
CA GLY A 256 4.44 -2.00 2.00
C GLY A 256 3.22 -2.06 2.93
N TYR A 257 2.29 -2.99 2.72
CA TYR A 257 1.16 -3.18 3.62
C TYR A 257 1.64 -3.84 4.93
N ASP A 258 1.64 -3.08 6.01
CA ASP A 258 2.29 -3.46 7.28
C ASP A 258 1.78 -4.78 7.87
N THR A 259 0.45 -5.00 7.85
CA THR A 259 -0.15 -6.26 8.31
C THR A 259 0.29 -7.43 7.44
N ALA A 260 0.37 -7.23 6.11
CA ALA A 260 0.83 -8.27 5.21
C ALA A 260 2.30 -8.64 5.43
N GLN A 261 3.15 -7.71 5.83
CA GLN A 261 4.55 -8.00 6.15
C GLN A 261 4.69 -8.94 7.35
N LEU A 262 3.91 -8.69 8.42
CA LEU A 262 3.87 -9.57 9.60
C LEU A 262 3.29 -10.95 9.24
N ASP A 263 2.16 -10.98 8.53
CA ASP A 263 1.52 -12.23 8.14
C ASP A 263 2.38 -13.04 7.15
N ALA A 264 3.07 -12.39 6.22
CA ALA A 264 4.02 -13.04 5.32
C ALA A 264 5.15 -13.75 6.10
N ALA A 265 5.68 -13.09 7.13
CA ALA A 265 6.66 -13.72 8.01
C ALA A 265 6.10 -14.98 8.67
N ILE A 266 4.91 -14.90 9.25
CA ILE A 266 4.25 -16.01 9.92
C ILE A 266 3.96 -17.14 8.93
N TRP A 267 3.36 -16.84 7.77
CA TRP A 267 3.01 -17.86 6.78
C TRP A 267 4.22 -18.59 6.23
N LEU A 268 5.34 -17.88 6.03
CA LEU A 268 6.59 -18.50 5.58
C LEU A 268 7.22 -19.41 6.65
N ILE A 269 7.21 -18.96 7.92
CA ILE A 269 7.77 -19.76 9.03
C ILE A 269 6.91 -21.01 9.30
N GLU A 270 5.61 -20.86 9.31
CA GLU A 270 4.66 -21.94 9.64
C GLU A 270 4.35 -22.84 8.44
N GLY A 271 4.61 -22.38 7.21
CA GLY A 271 4.31 -23.13 5.99
C GLY A 271 2.85 -22.98 5.54
N ILE A 272 2.16 -21.89 5.91
CA ILE A 272 0.79 -21.62 5.50
C ILE A 272 0.77 -21.27 4.01
N GLY A 273 -0.12 -21.91 3.25
CA GLY A 273 -0.25 -21.69 1.80
C GLY A 273 0.96 -22.17 0.97
N GLY A 274 1.82 -23.06 1.53
CA GLY A 274 2.98 -23.64 0.82
C GLY A 274 4.06 -24.19 1.76
N GLY A 275 5.24 -24.49 1.24
CA GLY A 275 6.38 -24.97 2.05
C GLY A 275 6.89 -23.91 3.04
N ARG A 276 7.54 -24.37 4.11
CA ARG A 276 8.22 -23.46 5.05
C ARG A 276 9.45 -22.85 4.38
N ASN A 277 9.66 -21.55 4.66
CA ASN A 277 10.87 -20.83 4.30
C ASN A 277 11.26 -19.94 5.49
N LEU A 278 12.11 -20.48 6.35
CA LEU A 278 12.45 -19.84 7.62
C LEU A 278 13.31 -18.58 7.41
N GLU A 279 14.18 -18.58 6.41
CA GLU A 279 15.08 -17.46 6.10
C GLU A 279 14.30 -16.24 5.59
N ASP A 280 13.45 -16.42 4.58
CA ASP A 280 12.58 -15.34 4.09
C ASP A 280 11.59 -14.89 5.17
N GLY A 281 11.04 -15.83 5.95
CA GLY A 281 10.16 -15.54 7.07
C GLY A 281 10.83 -14.67 8.13
N PHE A 282 12.08 -14.96 8.48
CA PHE A 282 12.89 -14.11 9.34
C PHE A 282 13.10 -12.72 8.73
N GLY A 283 13.42 -12.66 7.42
CA GLY A 283 13.62 -11.39 6.71
C GLY A 283 12.38 -10.50 6.75
N TRP A 284 11.19 -11.05 6.55
CA TRP A 284 9.93 -10.32 6.65
C TRP A 284 9.62 -9.91 8.09
N MET A 285 9.86 -10.80 9.09
CA MET A 285 9.65 -10.47 10.50
C MET A 285 10.54 -9.29 10.93
N ARG A 286 11.81 -9.28 10.49
CA ARG A 286 12.73 -8.19 10.75
C ARG A 286 12.24 -6.88 10.13
N ARG A 287 11.80 -6.91 8.86
CA ARG A 287 11.26 -5.71 8.18
C ARG A 287 10.05 -5.12 8.92
N ALA A 288 9.09 -5.97 9.31
CA ALA A 288 7.94 -5.52 10.08
C ALA A 288 8.33 -4.95 11.46
N ALA A 289 9.30 -5.57 12.14
CA ALA A 289 9.83 -5.08 13.42
C ALA A 289 10.55 -3.74 13.27
N GLU A 290 11.37 -3.58 12.22
CA GLU A 290 12.07 -2.33 11.88
C GLU A 290 11.09 -1.21 11.49
N ALA A 291 9.95 -1.53 10.92
CA ALA A 291 8.85 -0.58 10.67
C ALA A 291 8.08 -0.18 11.95
N GLY A 292 8.40 -0.77 13.11
CA GLY A 292 7.81 -0.42 14.40
C GLY A 292 6.64 -1.30 14.84
N ASN A 293 6.34 -2.39 14.13
CA ASN A 293 5.29 -3.32 14.53
C ASN A 293 5.70 -4.05 15.83
N THR A 294 5.01 -3.76 16.93
CA THR A 294 5.34 -4.29 18.26
C THR A 294 5.24 -5.81 18.34
N VAL A 295 4.26 -6.41 17.64
CA VAL A 295 4.10 -7.87 17.62
C VAL A 295 5.27 -8.51 16.85
N ALA A 296 5.67 -7.90 15.74
CA ALA A 296 6.83 -8.37 14.98
C ALA A 296 8.13 -8.23 15.79
N GLN A 297 8.31 -7.15 16.57
CA GLN A 297 9.46 -6.98 17.46
C GLN A 297 9.55 -8.12 18.49
N ASN A 298 8.44 -8.46 19.14
CA ASN A 298 8.39 -9.56 20.09
C ASN A 298 8.70 -10.91 19.41
N LYS A 299 8.03 -11.19 18.28
CA LYS A 299 8.26 -12.44 17.54
C LYS A 299 9.69 -12.54 17.01
N LEU A 300 10.29 -11.42 16.57
CA LEU A 300 11.67 -11.38 16.11
C LEU A 300 12.67 -11.71 17.23
N ALA A 301 12.39 -11.27 18.47
CA ALA A 301 13.19 -11.66 19.64
C ALA A 301 13.16 -13.21 19.79
N HIS A 302 11.99 -13.85 19.72
CA HIS A 302 11.89 -15.29 19.75
C HIS A 302 12.64 -15.99 18.61
N LEU A 303 12.63 -15.43 17.39
CA LEU A 303 13.38 -16.01 16.26
C LEU A 303 14.89 -16.00 16.51
N TYR A 304 15.42 -14.92 17.10
CA TYR A 304 16.84 -14.87 17.51
C TYR A 304 17.17 -15.84 18.65
N VAL A 305 16.31 -15.94 19.69
CA VAL A 305 16.51 -16.89 20.80
C VAL A 305 16.58 -18.33 20.31
N ASN A 306 15.65 -18.70 19.40
CA ASN A 306 15.47 -20.08 18.94
C ASN A 306 16.21 -20.41 17.64
N ALA A 307 17.03 -19.51 17.11
CA ALA A 307 17.75 -19.67 15.86
C ALA A 307 16.85 -20.03 14.66
N ILE A 308 15.66 -19.43 14.55
CA ILE A 308 14.70 -19.71 13.49
C ILE A 308 14.95 -18.77 12.31
N GLY A 309 15.41 -19.30 11.18
CA GLY A 309 15.73 -18.55 9.97
C GLY A 309 16.96 -17.63 10.10
N THR A 310 17.66 -17.69 11.22
CA THR A 310 18.86 -16.91 11.50
C THR A 310 19.78 -17.66 12.48
N ARG A 311 20.97 -17.11 12.71
CA ARG A 311 21.83 -17.55 13.83
C ARG A 311 21.31 -16.95 15.14
N PRO A 312 21.51 -17.63 16.28
CA PRO A 312 21.12 -17.08 17.57
C PRO A 312 21.97 -15.84 17.86
N ASP A 313 21.31 -14.78 18.33
CA ASP A 313 21.96 -13.53 18.77
C ASP A 313 21.25 -13.03 20.04
N PRO A 314 21.83 -13.29 21.23
CA PRO A 314 21.20 -12.93 22.49
C PRO A 314 21.07 -11.40 22.68
N VAL A 315 21.97 -10.60 22.12
CA VAL A 315 21.93 -9.14 22.25
C VAL A 315 20.83 -8.56 21.37
N GLU A 316 20.72 -9.01 20.11
CA GLU A 316 19.61 -8.63 19.22
C GLU A 316 18.26 -9.12 19.76
N ALA A 317 18.16 -10.35 20.25
CA ALA A 317 16.96 -10.87 20.89
C ALA A 317 16.51 -9.97 22.05
N ALA A 318 17.41 -9.63 22.94
CA ALA A 318 17.15 -8.76 24.10
C ALA A 318 16.79 -7.33 23.68
N LYS A 319 17.42 -6.78 22.65
CA LYS A 319 17.09 -5.46 22.09
C LYS A 319 15.62 -5.42 21.63
N TRP A 320 15.21 -6.39 20.80
CA TRP A 320 13.84 -6.45 20.27
C TRP A 320 12.81 -6.73 21.35
N TYR A 321 13.16 -7.55 22.35
CA TYR A 321 12.34 -7.74 23.54
C TYR A 321 12.15 -6.43 24.33
N VAL A 322 13.23 -5.68 24.61
CA VAL A 322 13.17 -4.39 25.30
C VAL A 322 12.27 -3.39 24.55
N LEU A 323 12.33 -3.35 23.23
CA LEU A 323 11.50 -2.47 22.41
C LEU A 323 10.02 -2.86 22.52
N SER A 324 9.68 -4.13 22.35
CA SER A 324 8.29 -4.62 22.45
C SER A 324 7.73 -4.44 23.86
N ARG A 325 8.54 -4.66 24.90
CA ARG A 325 8.15 -4.44 26.31
C ARG A 325 7.87 -2.95 26.58
N ARG A 326 8.69 -2.03 26.07
CA ARG A 326 8.46 -0.57 26.17
C ARG A 326 7.15 -0.13 25.49
N ALA A 327 6.76 -0.83 24.43
CA ALA A 327 5.48 -0.62 23.76
C ALA A 327 4.29 -1.32 24.46
N GLY A 328 4.53 -1.96 25.61
CA GLY A 328 3.49 -2.55 26.47
C GLY A 328 3.24 -4.05 26.27
N LEU A 329 3.96 -4.71 25.35
CA LEU A 329 3.80 -6.16 25.15
C LEU A 329 4.59 -6.93 26.22
N LYS A 330 3.87 -7.68 27.05
CA LYS A 330 4.45 -8.53 28.11
C LYS A 330 4.67 -9.93 27.57
N ASP A 331 5.87 -10.46 27.78
CA ASP A 331 6.25 -11.83 27.40
C ASP A 331 7.18 -12.41 28.47
N LEU A 332 6.66 -13.33 29.27
CA LEU A 332 7.38 -13.91 30.41
C LEU A 332 8.60 -14.74 29.99
N ALA A 333 8.49 -15.45 28.86
CA ALA A 333 9.62 -16.25 28.37
C ALA A 333 10.79 -15.39 27.92
N LEU A 334 10.52 -14.24 27.28
CA LEU A 334 11.55 -13.28 26.90
C LEU A 334 12.06 -12.48 28.10
N GLU A 335 11.22 -12.24 29.14
CA GLU A 335 11.68 -11.63 30.40
C GLU A 335 12.67 -12.54 31.10
N ASP A 336 12.32 -13.84 31.27
CA ASP A 336 13.20 -14.82 31.88
C ASP A 336 14.52 -14.97 31.09
N PHE A 337 14.44 -15.00 29.75
CA PHE A 337 15.60 -14.99 28.89
C PHE A 337 16.47 -13.75 29.13
N TYR A 338 15.88 -12.55 29.15
CA TYR A 338 16.59 -11.29 29.34
C TYR A 338 17.28 -11.22 30.70
N LEU A 339 16.61 -11.68 31.77
CA LEU A 339 17.17 -11.73 33.12
C LEU A 339 18.29 -12.78 33.26
N GLY A 340 18.32 -13.79 32.43
CA GLY A 340 19.38 -14.79 32.37
C GLY A 340 20.65 -14.36 31.61
N LEU A 341 20.64 -13.21 30.91
CA LEU A 341 21.82 -12.66 30.24
C LEU A 341 22.80 -12.04 31.24
N ASP A 342 24.07 -12.02 30.87
CA ASP A 342 25.10 -11.28 31.64
C ASP A 342 24.90 -9.75 31.52
N ASP A 343 25.56 -9.02 32.46
CA ASP A 343 25.43 -7.54 32.56
C ASP A 343 25.87 -6.82 31.27
N ASP A 344 26.89 -7.33 30.58
CA ASP A 344 27.42 -6.70 29.37
C ASP A 344 26.46 -6.89 28.19
N GLN A 345 25.86 -8.07 28.05
CA GLN A 345 24.82 -8.33 27.06
C GLN A 345 23.57 -7.47 27.32
N GLN A 346 23.11 -7.37 28.58
CA GLN A 346 21.97 -6.51 28.92
C GLN A 346 22.24 -5.04 28.61
N LYS A 347 23.42 -4.53 28.95
CA LYS A 347 23.86 -3.14 28.66
C LYS A 347 23.93 -2.91 27.15
N ALA A 348 24.50 -3.85 26.39
CA ALA A 348 24.58 -3.76 24.93
C ALA A 348 23.18 -3.71 24.29
N ALA A 349 22.27 -4.58 24.71
CA ALA A 349 20.90 -4.62 24.25
C ALA A 349 20.13 -3.32 24.56
N LEU A 350 20.24 -2.80 25.79
CA LEU A 350 19.65 -1.53 26.18
C LEU A 350 20.23 -0.36 25.37
N GLY A 351 21.53 -0.35 25.16
CA GLY A 351 22.20 0.64 24.31
C GLY A 351 21.72 0.62 22.87
N ALA A 352 21.54 -0.57 22.31
CA ALA A 352 20.99 -0.76 20.95
C ALA A 352 19.53 -0.34 20.88
N ALA A 353 18.70 -0.71 21.86
CA ALA A 353 17.29 -0.31 21.92
C ALA A 353 17.12 1.21 22.08
N ASN A 354 18.01 1.89 22.80
CA ASN A 354 17.98 3.36 22.97
C ASN A 354 18.34 4.10 21.67
N LYS A 355 19.13 3.50 20.80
CA LYS A 355 19.52 4.06 19.50
C LYS A 355 18.50 3.77 18.40
N TYR A 356 17.62 2.82 18.64
CA TYR A 356 16.62 2.42 17.65
C TYR A 356 15.67 3.59 17.34
N ARG A 357 15.45 3.81 16.05
CA ARG A 357 14.38 4.68 15.50
C ARG A 357 13.63 3.88 14.48
N SER A 358 12.30 3.84 14.59
CA SER A 358 11.47 3.23 13.54
C SER A 358 11.68 3.96 12.21
N SER A 359 11.87 3.22 11.15
CA SER A 359 12.05 3.75 9.78
C SER A 359 10.73 4.22 9.17
#